data_ff10da4b9a56cd660d8a36816475d945
#
_entry.id   ff10da4b9a56cd660d8a36816475d945
#
_cell.length_a   1.000
_cell.length_b   1.000
_cell.length_c   1.000
_cell.angle_alpha   90.00
_cell.angle_beta   90.00
_cell.angle_gamma   90.00
#
_symmetry.space_group_name_H-M   'P 1'
#
loop_
_entity.id
_entity.type
_entity.pdbx_description
1 polymer ?
#
loop_
_entity_poly.entity_id
_entity_poly.type
_entity_poly.pdbx_seq_one_letter_code
_entity_poly.pdbx_strand_id
1 'polypeptide(L)'
;MENGDIGDVILVRCYSQDPISIIEGTLEYAPRSGGQFIDMSIHDFDLIRWLTGSEVKELWATGGCYEFKQYKDWDDGDNVSGLMKMENDAMAFFFAGRAAAHGSHVETEIVGTRGTLRIASVPTDSLVEVMSQHGVCRECYQDFITRWHDAYITEIEEFCDCVATGRKATPGVIDGTQSTKIAFRCKESFLTDKKLTLE
;
A
#
# COMPACT_ATOMS: atom_id res chain seq x y z
N MET A 1 -13.36 6.13 -12.39
CA MET A 1 -13.27 7.46 -11.74
C MET A 1 -13.44 8.58 -12.75
N GLU A 2 -12.75 8.54 -13.89
CA GLU A 2 -12.81 9.58 -14.94
C GLU A 2 -14.22 9.89 -15.45
N ASN A 3 -15.10 8.89 -15.50
CA ASN A 3 -16.52 9.07 -15.88
C ASN A 3 -17.37 9.74 -14.78
N GLY A 4 -16.82 10.03 -13.60
CA GLY A 4 -17.51 10.65 -12.49
C GLY A 4 -18.52 9.75 -11.75
N ASP A 5 -18.43 8.43 -11.90
CA ASP A 5 -19.40 7.47 -11.34
C ASP A 5 -19.49 7.55 -9.80
N ILE A 6 -18.37 7.78 -9.12
CA ILE A 6 -18.32 7.91 -7.66
C ILE A 6 -18.33 9.36 -7.17
N GLY A 7 -18.33 10.35 -8.07
CA GLY A 7 -18.24 11.77 -7.69
C GLY A 7 -16.84 12.17 -7.22
N ASP A 8 -16.78 13.18 -6.34
CA ASP A 8 -15.52 13.67 -5.77
C ASP A 8 -15.00 12.71 -4.70
N VAL A 9 -13.68 12.46 -4.69
CA VAL A 9 -13.07 11.54 -3.72
C VAL A 9 -13.03 12.17 -2.33
N ILE A 10 -13.56 11.48 -1.36
CA ILE A 10 -13.59 11.85 0.06
C ILE A 10 -12.47 11.16 0.84
N LEU A 11 -12.29 9.84 0.59
CA LEU A 11 -11.35 8.99 1.30
C LEU A 11 -10.76 7.93 0.38
N VAL A 12 -9.44 7.74 0.48
CA VAL A 12 -8.75 6.57 -0.04
C VAL A 12 -8.21 5.76 1.13
N ARG A 13 -8.52 4.46 1.17
CA ARG A 13 -8.05 3.52 2.16
C ARG A 13 -7.23 2.43 1.49
N CYS A 14 -5.97 2.29 1.89
CA CYS A 14 -5.07 1.26 1.41
C CYS A 14 -4.71 0.27 2.52
N TYR A 15 -4.69 -1.00 2.19
CA TYR A 15 -4.20 -2.09 3.02
C TYR A 15 -3.15 -2.87 2.27
N SER A 16 -1.98 -3.04 2.86
CA SER A 16 -0.90 -3.83 2.29
C SER A 16 -0.34 -4.75 3.35
N GLN A 17 -0.55 -6.06 3.18
CA GLN A 17 -0.10 -7.06 4.13
C GLN A 17 0.64 -8.18 3.41
N ASP A 18 1.89 -8.39 3.81
CA ASP A 18 2.69 -9.52 3.37
C ASP A 18 2.27 -10.80 4.10
N PRO A 19 2.25 -11.94 3.42
CA PRO A 19 1.96 -13.21 4.04
C PRO A 19 3.07 -13.62 5.01
N ILE A 20 2.69 -14.23 6.12
CA ILE A 20 3.64 -14.71 7.11
C ILE A 20 4.60 -15.77 6.55
N SER A 21 4.23 -16.45 5.47
CA SER A 21 5.04 -17.46 4.80
C SER A 21 6.39 -16.97 4.28
N ILE A 22 6.53 -15.65 3.98
CA ILE A 22 7.77 -15.05 3.48
C ILE A 22 8.59 -14.36 4.57
N ILE A 23 8.18 -14.43 5.82
CA ILE A 23 8.73 -13.60 6.91
C ILE A 23 10.23 -13.83 7.15
N GLU A 24 10.73 -15.05 7.01
CA GLU A 24 12.15 -15.34 7.22
C GLU A 24 13.02 -14.52 6.26
N GLY A 25 12.71 -14.54 4.96
CA GLY A 25 13.40 -13.71 3.98
C GLY A 25 13.23 -12.21 4.23
N THR A 26 12.04 -11.80 4.66
CA THR A 26 11.78 -10.40 5.02
C THR A 26 12.67 -9.94 6.17
N LEU A 27 12.83 -10.74 7.22
CA LEU A 27 13.65 -10.39 8.38
C LEU A 27 15.15 -10.28 8.05
N GLU A 28 15.63 -11.00 7.03
CA GLU A 28 17.03 -10.91 6.59
C GLU A 28 17.37 -9.55 5.96
N TYR A 29 16.46 -8.98 5.18
CA TYR A 29 16.72 -7.70 4.50
C TYR A 29 16.15 -6.48 5.23
N ALA A 30 15.15 -6.63 6.09
CA ALA A 30 14.45 -5.56 6.80
C ALA A 30 15.38 -4.52 7.46
N PRO A 31 16.50 -4.90 8.11
CA PRO A 31 17.42 -3.92 8.69
C PRO A 31 18.03 -2.93 7.69
N ARG A 32 17.99 -3.25 6.40
CA ARG A 32 18.57 -2.46 5.30
C ARG A 32 17.53 -1.92 4.32
N SER A 33 16.26 -2.22 4.54
CA SER A 33 15.16 -1.84 3.64
C SER A 33 14.78 -0.35 3.69
N GLY A 34 15.21 0.37 4.72
CA GLY A 34 14.75 1.72 5.03
C GLY A 34 13.53 1.76 5.95
N GLY A 35 12.95 0.62 6.25
CA GLY A 35 11.81 0.44 7.15
C GLY A 35 10.49 0.27 6.40
N GLN A 36 9.47 -0.12 7.16
CA GLN A 36 8.15 -0.50 6.68
C GLN A 36 7.49 0.56 5.79
N PHE A 37 7.66 1.84 6.11
CA PHE A 37 7.08 2.94 5.32
C PHE A 37 7.73 3.08 3.94
N ILE A 38 9.02 2.79 3.82
CA ILE A 38 9.76 2.89 2.55
C ILE A 38 9.65 1.60 1.74
N ASP A 39 9.76 0.47 2.41
CA ASP A 39 9.80 -0.83 1.75
C ASP A 39 8.42 -1.31 1.27
N MET A 40 7.37 -0.99 2.02
CA MET A 40 6.03 -1.51 1.75
C MET A 40 5.00 -0.41 1.46
N SER A 41 4.84 0.55 2.38
CA SER A 41 3.78 1.57 2.23
C SER A 41 4.03 2.57 1.11
N ILE A 42 5.22 2.61 0.52
CA ILE A 42 5.54 3.53 -0.58
C ILE A 42 4.59 3.35 -1.78
N HIS A 43 4.15 2.11 -2.04
CA HIS A 43 3.19 1.79 -3.09
C HIS A 43 1.80 2.37 -2.77
N ASP A 44 1.38 2.31 -1.50
CA ASP A 44 0.12 2.90 -1.04
C ASP A 44 0.16 4.43 -1.14
N PHE A 45 1.30 5.06 -0.87
CA PHE A 45 1.44 6.51 -0.95
C PHE A 45 1.33 7.02 -2.39
N ASP A 46 1.88 6.28 -3.35
CA ASP A 46 1.71 6.59 -4.77
C ASP A 46 0.24 6.45 -5.20
N LEU A 47 -0.40 5.35 -4.82
CA LEU A 47 -1.82 5.12 -5.07
C LEU A 47 -2.71 6.22 -4.47
N ILE A 48 -2.45 6.63 -3.23
CA ILE A 48 -3.20 7.70 -2.55
C ILE A 48 -3.10 9.00 -3.34
N ARG A 49 -1.89 9.41 -3.75
CA ARG A 49 -1.68 10.62 -4.56
C ARG A 49 -2.42 10.54 -5.90
N TRP A 50 -2.27 9.41 -6.60
CA TRP A 50 -2.90 9.19 -7.89
C TRP A 50 -4.43 9.18 -7.81
N LEU A 51 -4.99 8.45 -6.85
CA LEU A 51 -6.44 8.28 -6.71
C LEU A 51 -7.14 9.54 -6.17
N THR A 52 -6.46 10.34 -5.34
CA THR A 52 -7.01 11.62 -4.87
C THR A 52 -6.75 12.76 -5.84
N GLY A 53 -5.79 12.61 -6.77
CA GLY A 53 -5.31 13.68 -7.64
C GLY A 53 -4.69 14.85 -6.88
N SER A 54 -4.10 14.60 -5.68
CA SER A 54 -3.66 15.64 -4.76
C SER A 54 -2.42 15.22 -3.97
N GLU A 55 -1.68 16.20 -3.48
CA GLU A 55 -0.53 15.95 -2.60
C GLU A 55 -0.96 15.88 -1.13
N VAL A 56 -0.13 15.22 -0.31
CA VAL A 56 -0.35 15.13 1.14
C VAL A 56 0.01 16.44 1.81
N LYS A 57 -0.94 17.03 2.54
CA LYS A 57 -0.75 18.25 3.33
C LYS A 57 -0.28 17.99 4.75
N GLU A 58 -0.93 17.04 5.41
CA GLU A 58 -0.66 16.68 6.80
C GLU A 58 -0.77 15.17 6.97
N LEU A 59 0.05 14.61 7.86
CA LEU A 59 -0.03 13.20 8.22
C LEU A 59 0.26 12.95 9.70
N TRP A 60 -0.24 11.83 10.19
CA TRP A 60 0.18 11.22 11.45
C TRP A 60 0.27 9.71 11.24
N ALA A 61 1.39 9.12 11.66
CA ALA A 61 1.65 7.70 11.53
C ALA A 61 1.95 7.07 12.89
N THR A 62 1.51 5.84 13.07
CA THR A 62 1.69 5.04 14.28
C THR A 62 1.91 3.58 13.92
N GLY A 63 2.27 2.76 14.90
CA GLY A 63 2.48 1.34 14.70
C GLY A 63 3.21 0.71 15.86
N GLY A 64 3.75 -0.48 15.64
CA GLY A 64 4.51 -1.18 16.68
C GLY A 64 5.04 -2.53 16.23
N CYS A 65 5.71 -3.21 17.16
CA CYS A 65 6.25 -4.55 16.97
C CYS A 65 5.36 -5.53 17.75
N TYR A 66 4.38 -6.08 17.07
CA TYR A 66 3.37 -6.94 17.69
C TYR A 66 3.84 -8.40 17.69
N GLU A 67 4.23 -8.91 16.54
CA GLU A 67 4.70 -10.29 16.36
C GLU A 67 6.23 -10.37 16.38
N PHE A 68 6.92 -9.52 15.61
CA PHE A 68 8.37 -9.56 15.41
C PHE A 68 9.06 -8.44 16.20
N LYS A 69 9.43 -8.74 17.46
CA LYS A 69 9.98 -7.75 18.41
C LYS A 69 11.31 -7.12 17.96
N GLN A 70 12.08 -7.80 17.11
CA GLN A 70 13.35 -7.31 16.57
C GLN A 70 13.22 -6.06 15.70
N TYR A 71 12.04 -5.73 15.17
CA TYR A 71 11.81 -4.47 14.46
C TYR A 71 12.10 -3.23 15.33
N LYS A 72 12.02 -3.37 16.67
CA LYS A 72 12.40 -2.29 17.61
C LYS A 72 13.88 -1.91 17.51
N ASP A 73 14.75 -2.88 17.20
CA ASP A 73 16.19 -2.65 17.10
C ASP A 73 16.56 -1.86 15.83
N TRP A 74 15.59 -1.70 14.91
CA TRP A 74 15.73 -1.01 13.64
C TRP A 74 14.93 0.30 13.58
N ASP A 75 14.42 0.78 14.72
CA ASP A 75 13.53 1.94 14.80
C ASP A 75 12.34 1.83 13.83
N ASP A 76 11.70 0.65 13.80
CA ASP A 76 10.63 0.32 12.86
C ASP A 76 9.50 -0.47 13.55
N GLY A 77 8.42 -0.76 12.80
CA GLY A 77 7.31 -1.59 13.23
C GLY A 77 7.05 -2.74 12.25
N ASP A 78 6.60 -3.88 12.76
CA ASP A 78 6.10 -4.98 11.92
C ASP A 78 4.69 -4.72 11.38
N ASN A 79 3.96 -3.82 12.04
CA ASN A 79 2.69 -3.29 11.58
C ASN A 79 2.65 -1.77 11.83
N VAL A 80 2.31 -1.02 10.78
CA VAL A 80 2.24 0.43 10.79
C VAL A 80 0.96 0.92 10.12
N SER A 81 0.53 2.11 10.48
CA SER A 81 -0.68 2.73 9.96
C SER A 81 -0.58 4.24 10.04
N GLY A 82 -1.42 4.94 9.29
CA GLY A 82 -1.51 6.38 9.40
C GLY A 82 -2.71 6.98 8.71
N LEU A 83 -2.96 8.23 9.09
CA LEU A 83 -3.98 9.10 8.52
C LEU A 83 -3.30 10.27 7.81
N MET A 84 -3.86 10.66 6.67
CA MET A 84 -3.39 11.78 5.88
C MET A 84 -4.55 12.70 5.53
N LYS A 85 -4.27 13.98 5.51
CA LYS A 85 -5.10 15.02 4.89
C LYS A 85 -4.43 15.49 3.61
N MET A 86 -5.17 15.47 2.51
CA MET A 86 -4.69 15.93 1.23
C MET A 86 -4.90 17.45 1.07
N GLU A 87 -4.21 18.08 0.13
CA GLU A 87 -4.36 19.52 -0.15
C GLU A 87 -5.77 19.89 -0.65
N ASN A 88 -6.44 18.97 -1.35
CA ASN A 88 -7.82 19.11 -1.81
C ASN A 88 -8.88 18.72 -0.77
N ASP A 89 -8.47 18.62 0.51
CA ASP A 89 -9.30 18.23 1.65
C ASP A 89 -9.77 16.77 1.69
N ALA A 90 -9.44 15.94 0.71
CA ALA A 90 -9.63 14.50 0.82
C ALA A 90 -8.82 13.90 1.98
N MET A 91 -9.25 12.76 2.46
CA MET A 91 -8.57 11.99 3.50
C MET A 91 -7.92 10.75 2.90
N ALA A 92 -6.87 10.25 3.56
CA ALA A 92 -6.36 8.94 3.26
C ALA A 92 -6.01 8.18 4.55
N PHE A 93 -6.10 6.86 4.47
CA PHE A 93 -5.70 5.92 5.51
C PHE A 93 -4.86 4.82 4.85
N PHE A 94 -3.78 4.43 5.50
CA PHE A 94 -3.02 3.25 5.11
C PHE A 94 -2.75 2.34 6.30
N PHE A 95 -2.64 1.05 6.03
CA PHE A 95 -2.15 0.04 6.96
C PHE A 95 -1.20 -0.89 6.22
N ALA A 96 -0.03 -1.14 6.80
CA ALA A 96 0.95 -2.09 6.29
C ALA A 96 1.39 -3.05 7.39
N GLY A 97 1.46 -4.34 7.06
CA GLY A 97 1.79 -5.40 8.01
C GLY A 97 2.59 -6.55 7.39
N ARG A 98 3.42 -7.20 8.21
CA ARG A 98 4.33 -8.29 7.81
C ARG A 98 3.85 -9.69 8.21
N ALA A 99 2.67 -9.82 8.77
CA ALA A 99 2.25 -11.08 9.40
C ALA A 99 0.82 -11.49 9.05
N ALA A 100 0.42 -11.34 7.79
CA ALA A 100 -0.89 -11.81 7.36
C ALA A 100 -0.95 -13.33 7.35
N ALA A 101 -1.71 -13.91 8.28
CA ALA A 101 -1.84 -15.36 8.40
C ALA A 101 -2.61 -16.00 7.22
N HIS A 102 -3.42 -15.22 6.52
CA HIS A 102 -4.27 -15.69 5.42
C HIS A 102 -3.63 -15.56 4.04
N GLY A 103 -2.45 -14.97 3.92
CA GLY A 103 -1.77 -14.76 2.65
C GLY A 103 -1.54 -13.29 2.30
N SER A 104 -1.05 -13.02 1.09
CA SER A 104 -0.82 -11.65 0.59
C SER A 104 -2.13 -10.91 0.41
N HIS A 105 -2.31 -9.82 1.16
CA HIS A 105 -3.54 -9.03 1.12
C HIS A 105 -3.24 -7.57 0.81
N VAL A 106 -3.53 -7.17 -0.42
CA VAL A 106 -3.47 -5.77 -0.85
C VAL A 106 -4.83 -5.35 -1.34
N GLU A 107 -5.43 -4.37 -0.65
CA GLU A 107 -6.78 -3.87 -0.90
C GLU A 107 -6.78 -2.35 -0.96
N THR A 108 -7.56 -1.80 -1.87
CA THR A 108 -7.81 -0.35 -1.93
C THR A 108 -9.31 -0.08 -1.97
N GLU A 109 -9.78 0.85 -1.13
CA GLU A 109 -11.14 1.37 -1.16
C GLU A 109 -11.11 2.87 -1.41
N ILE A 110 -11.97 3.33 -2.32
CA ILE A 110 -12.11 4.74 -2.68
C ILE A 110 -13.56 5.14 -2.41
N VAL A 111 -13.76 6.01 -1.42
CA VAL A 111 -15.08 6.55 -1.08
C VAL A 111 -15.24 7.90 -1.74
N GLY A 112 -16.25 8.04 -2.55
CA GLY A 112 -16.62 9.30 -3.19
C GLY A 112 -17.99 9.80 -2.74
N THR A 113 -18.35 11.01 -3.19
CA THR A 113 -19.62 11.68 -2.83
C THR A 113 -20.87 10.97 -3.38
N ARG A 114 -20.71 10.11 -4.39
CA ARG A 114 -21.81 9.41 -5.08
C ARG A 114 -21.68 7.90 -5.11
N GLY A 115 -20.55 7.34 -4.65
CA GLY A 115 -20.34 5.90 -4.69
C GLY A 115 -19.00 5.51 -4.08
N THR A 116 -18.77 4.21 -4.02
CA THR A 116 -17.53 3.61 -3.46
C THR A 116 -17.00 2.55 -4.43
N LEU A 117 -15.70 2.55 -4.64
CA LEU A 117 -14.99 1.47 -5.34
C LEU A 117 -14.18 0.66 -4.34
N ARG A 118 -14.17 -0.65 -4.49
CA ARG A 118 -13.29 -1.56 -3.77
C ARG A 118 -12.51 -2.41 -4.75
N ILE A 119 -11.20 -2.46 -4.55
CA ILE A 119 -10.27 -3.18 -5.40
C ILE A 119 -9.62 -4.25 -4.54
N ALA A 120 -9.72 -5.51 -5.00
CA ALA A 120 -9.09 -6.67 -4.36
C ALA A 120 -9.46 -6.88 -2.87
N SER A 121 -10.71 -6.58 -2.50
CA SER A 121 -11.23 -6.73 -1.12
C SER A 121 -11.20 -8.17 -0.58
N VAL A 122 -11.03 -9.16 -1.45
CA VAL A 122 -10.81 -10.56 -1.09
C VAL A 122 -9.63 -11.08 -1.92
N PRO A 123 -8.47 -11.34 -1.30
CA PRO A 123 -7.24 -11.71 -2.03
C PRO A 123 -7.20 -13.20 -2.40
N THR A 124 -8.22 -13.70 -3.09
CA THR A 124 -8.29 -15.10 -3.53
C THR A 124 -7.43 -15.34 -4.76
N ASP A 125 -6.69 -16.46 -4.80
CA ASP A 125 -5.86 -16.85 -5.94
C ASP A 125 -6.65 -17.62 -7.01
N SER A 126 -7.79 -18.17 -6.64
CA SER A 126 -8.63 -18.94 -7.54
C SER A 126 -10.13 -18.74 -7.28
N LEU A 127 -10.97 -19.26 -8.20
CA LEU A 127 -12.43 -19.29 -8.04
C LEU A 127 -12.91 -20.53 -7.28
N VAL A 128 -12.00 -21.36 -6.74
CA VAL A 128 -12.34 -22.58 -6.01
C VAL A 128 -12.77 -22.23 -4.60
N GLU A 129 -13.93 -22.77 -4.19
CA GLU A 129 -14.42 -22.69 -2.82
C GLU A 129 -14.47 -24.08 -2.21
N VAL A 130 -13.94 -24.22 -1.01
CA VAL A 130 -14.02 -25.44 -0.23
C VAL A 130 -15.17 -25.29 0.78
N MET A 131 -16.24 -26.04 0.59
CA MET A 131 -17.38 -26.09 1.50
C MET A 131 -17.21 -27.27 2.44
N SER A 132 -17.12 -27.02 3.74
CA SER A 132 -16.94 -28.04 4.77
C SER A 132 -17.78 -27.74 6.00
N GLN A 133 -17.68 -28.59 7.03
CA GLN A 133 -18.30 -28.34 8.33
C GLN A 133 -17.82 -27.01 9.00
N HIS A 134 -16.72 -26.42 8.54
CA HIS A 134 -16.18 -25.15 9.04
C HIS A 134 -16.67 -23.94 8.24
N GLY A 135 -17.54 -24.14 7.26
CA GLY A 135 -18.07 -23.10 6.38
C GLY A 135 -17.44 -23.11 4.99
N VAL A 136 -17.39 -21.95 4.37
CA VAL A 136 -16.82 -21.74 3.01
C VAL A 136 -15.45 -21.12 3.15
N CYS A 137 -14.44 -21.76 2.60
CA CYS A 137 -13.05 -21.26 2.56
C CYS A 137 -12.61 -21.04 1.13
N ARG A 138 -11.75 -20.06 0.93
CA ARG A 138 -11.05 -19.79 -0.34
C ARG A 138 -9.56 -19.69 -0.05
N GLU A 139 -8.75 -20.18 -0.98
CA GLU A 139 -7.31 -20.00 -0.91
C GLU A 139 -6.92 -18.58 -1.32
N CYS A 140 -5.94 -18.01 -0.63
CA CYS A 140 -5.38 -16.70 -0.91
C CYS A 140 -3.95 -16.85 -1.46
N TYR A 141 -3.49 -15.86 -2.21
CA TYR A 141 -2.10 -15.79 -2.67
C TYR A 141 -1.14 -15.88 -1.48
N GLN A 142 -0.14 -16.76 -1.57
CA GLN A 142 0.86 -16.97 -0.53
C GLN A 142 2.17 -16.26 -0.81
N ASP A 143 2.30 -15.63 -1.97
CA ASP A 143 3.46 -14.82 -2.35
C ASP A 143 3.05 -13.67 -3.28
N PHE A 144 3.91 -12.66 -3.36
CA PHE A 144 3.65 -11.48 -4.16
C PHE A 144 3.96 -11.67 -5.64
N ILE A 145 4.85 -12.60 -6.01
CA ILE A 145 5.22 -12.84 -7.41
C ILE A 145 4.03 -13.40 -8.17
N THR A 146 3.39 -14.43 -7.62
CA THR A 146 2.18 -15.01 -8.20
C THR A 146 1.04 -13.99 -8.19
N ARG A 147 0.87 -13.26 -7.10
CA ARG A 147 -0.19 -12.24 -6.94
C ARG A 147 -0.10 -11.14 -7.99
N TRP A 148 1.11 -10.69 -8.32
CA TRP A 148 1.34 -9.54 -9.18
C TRP A 148 1.92 -9.91 -10.55
N HIS A 149 1.85 -11.18 -10.94
CA HIS A 149 2.41 -11.69 -12.20
C HIS A 149 2.03 -10.81 -13.40
N ASP A 150 0.74 -10.55 -13.60
CA ASP A 150 0.27 -9.76 -14.74
C ASP A 150 0.67 -8.28 -14.64
N ALA A 151 0.78 -7.75 -13.42
CA ALA A 151 1.24 -6.38 -13.20
C ALA A 151 2.71 -6.20 -13.62
N TYR A 152 3.58 -7.17 -13.32
CA TYR A 152 4.99 -7.14 -13.76
C TYR A 152 5.11 -7.23 -15.28
N ILE A 153 4.29 -8.04 -15.94
CA ILE A 153 4.26 -8.11 -17.40
C ILE A 153 3.82 -6.77 -17.97
N THR A 154 2.71 -6.23 -17.48
CA THR A 154 2.15 -4.94 -17.94
C THR A 154 3.14 -3.79 -17.74
N GLU A 155 3.90 -3.76 -16.63
CA GLU A 155 4.93 -2.76 -16.37
C GLU A 155 6.01 -2.76 -17.47
N ILE A 156 6.51 -3.94 -17.83
CA ILE A 156 7.55 -4.07 -18.85
C ILE A 156 7.00 -3.73 -20.24
N GLU A 157 5.78 -4.16 -20.57
CA GLU A 157 5.11 -3.83 -21.83
C GLU A 157 4.92 -2.31 -21.96
N GLU A 158 4.43 -1.65 -20.90
CA GLU A 158 4.24 -0.20 -20.84
C GLU A 158 5.57 0.54 -20.99
N PHE A 159 6.63 0.07 -20.35
CA PHE A 159 7.97 0.64 -20.51
C PHE A 159 8.48 0.53 -21.95
N CYS A 160 8.34 -0.65 -22.56
CA CYS A 160 8.75 -0.87 -23.96
C CYS A 160 7.96 0.04 -24.92
N ASP A 161 6.66 0.21 -24.70
CA ASP A 161 5.83 1.11 -25.49
C ASP A 161 6.25 2.57 -25.34
N CYS A 162 6.57 3.01 -24.10
CA CYS A 162 7.10 4.34 -23.85
C CYS A 162 8.40 4.59 -24.63
N VAL A 163 9.30 3.61 -24.65
CA VAL A 163 10.58 3.71 -25.41
C VAL A 163 10.30 3.78 -26.92
N ALA A 164 9.42 2.91 -27.44
CA ALA A 164 9.12 2.84 -28.86
C ALA A 164 8.42 4.10 -29.40
N THR A 165 7.58 4.73 -28.59
CA THR A 165 6.77 5.90 -28.98
C THR A 165 7.36 7.24 -28.56
N GLY A 166 8.40 7.24 -27.73
CA GLY A 166 8.95 8.46 -27.11
C GLY A 166 8.04 9.09 -26.05
N ARG A 167 7.02 8.35 -25.56
CA ARG A 167 6.12 8.78 -24.50
C ARG A 167 6.80 8.70 -23.14
N LYS A 168 6.49 9.63 -22.25
CA LYS A 168 6.96 9.55 -20.85
C LYS A 168 6.23 8.43 -20.11
N ALA A 169 6.98 7.69 -19.31
CA ALA A 169 6.42 6.69 -18.41
C ALA A 169 5.59 7.35 -17.28
N THR A 170 4.52 6.70 -16.87
CA THR A 170 3.67 7.07 -15.73
C THR A 170 3.34 5.81 -14.94
N PRO A 171 3.67 5.74 -13.62
CA PRO A 171 4.33 6.78 -12.81
C PRO A 171 5.77 7.06 -13.22
N GLY A 172 6.25 8.27 -12.94
CA GLY A 172 7.59 8.72 -13.27
C GLY A 172 8.47 8.98 -12.05
N VAL A 173 9.68 9.50 -12.27
CA VAL A 173 10.64 9.79 -11.19
C VAL A 173 10.11 10.79 -10.16
N ILE A 174 9.25 11.71 -10.56
CA ILE A 174 8.64 12.68 -9.64
C ILE A 174 7.69 11.96 -8.68
N ASP A 175 6.89 11.04 -9.18
CA ASP A 175 5.94 10.26 -8.37
C ASP A 175 6.67 9.42 -7.32
N GLY A 176 7.73 8.72 -7.72
CA GLY A 176 8.60 7.98 -6.79
C GLY A 176 9.27 8.89 -5.76
N THR A 177 9.68 10.10 -6.15
CA THR A 177 10.27 11.08 -5.22
C THR A 177 9.25 11.56 -4.18
N GLN A 178 8.03 11.88 -4.58
CA GLN A 178 6.99 12.34 -3.66
C GLN A 178 6.56 11.21 -2.71
N SER A 179 6.37 9.99 -3.22
CA SER A 179 6.05 8.83 -2.39
C SER A 179 7.15 8.55 -1.35
N THR A 180 8.42 8.70 -1.75
CA THR A 180 9.56 8.58 -0.83
C THR A 180 9.57 9.68 0.25
N LYS A 181 9.27 10.93 -0.11
CA LYS A 181 9.13 12.01 0.89
C LYS A 181 8.03 11.69 1.91
N ILE A 182 6.88 11.21 1.46
CA ILE A 182 5.78 10.82 2.35
C ILE A 182 6.25 9.70 3.29
N ALA A 183 6.96 8.69 2.77
CA ALA A 183 7.49 7.59 3.56
C ALA A 183 8.43 8.06 4.69
N PHE A 184 9.36 8.96 4.40
CA PHE A 184 10.25 9.54 5.42
C PHE A 184 9.48 10.36 6.45
N ARG A 185 8.47 11.13 6.05
CA ARG A 185 7.63 11.91 6.99
C ARG A 185 6.75 10.98 7.84
N CYS A 186 6.25 9.87 7.30
CA CYS A 186 5.57 8.85 8.09
C CYS A 186 6.50 8.23 9.13
N LYS A 187 7.73 7.88 8.76
CA LYS A 187 8.74 7.37 9.71
C LYS A 187 9.05 8.39 10.80
N GLU A 188 9.25 9.65 10.47
CA GLU A 188 9.46 10.72 11.45
C GLU A 188 8.25 10.87 12.39
N SER A 189 7.03 10.86 11.85
CA SER A 189 5.80 10.91 12.65
C SER A 189 5.70 9.72 13.61
N PHE A 190 5.97 8.50 13.13
CA PHE A 190 6.00 7.29 13.94
C PHE A 190 7.00 7.36 15.09
N LEU A 191 8.22 7.82 14.82
CA LEU A 191 9.29 7.91 15.82
C LEU A 191 9.05 9.03 16.87
N THR A 192 8.37 10.10 16.46
CA THR A 192 8.16 11.28 17.32
C THR A 192 6.77 11.36 17.93
N ASP A 193 5.84 10.50 17.46
CA ASP A 193 4.41 10.52 17.80
C ASP A 193 3.75 11.90 17.54
N LYS A 194 4.15 12.57 16.46
CA LYS A 194 3.67 13.89 16.09
C LYS A 194 2.94 13.89 14.76
N LYS A 195 1.89 14.72 14.68
CA LYS A 195 1.33 15.13 13.41
C LYS A 195 2.32 16.06 12.70
N LEU A 196 2.58 15.80 11.42
CA LEU A 196 3.53 16.55 10.60
C LEU A 196 2.83 17.14 9.38
N THR A 197 3.36 18.28 8.91
CA THR A 197 3.00 18.88 7.59
C THR A 197 4.05 18.50 6.56
N LEU A 198 3.64 18.37 5.31
CA LEU A 198 4.53 18.26 4.16
C LEU A 198 4.61 19.62 3.48
N GLU A 199 5.83 20.15 3.36
CA GLU A 199 6.16 21.34 2.58
C GLU A 199 6.84 20.93 1.25
#